data_41cb747fdad7810765dfb365e5b4ab20
#
_entry.id   41cb747fdad7810765dfb365e5b4ab20
#
_cell.length_a   1.000
_cell.length_b   1.000
_cell.length_c   1.000
_cell.angle_alpha   90.00
_cell.angle_beta   90.00
_cell.angle_gamma   90.00
#
_symmetry.space_group_name_H-M   'P 1'
#
loop_
_entity.id
_entity.type
_entity.pdbx_description
1 polymer ?
#
loop_
_entity_poly.entity_id
_entity_poly.type
_entity_poly.pdbx_seq_one_letter_code
_entity_poly.pdbx_strand_id
1 'polypeptide(L)'
;MEAARFGVKMLCALLVLTSLLGYLEWPGGNAMFIAQLEWQFMIKLSTHPEELAHPFIVLPFLGQFLLIVSCSMKIPAFRLIWFGVTLLSLIMLMLMFIALMSRNRTMLVFTLPFFVLSFTLFRAIRKSKRIRKTG
;
A
#
# COMPACT_ATOMS: atom_id res chain seq x y z
N MET A 1 -9.37 22.28 10.11
CA MET A 1 -8.02 21.68 9.93
C MET A 1 -7.90 20.26 10.49
N GLU A 2 -8.42 19.97 11.67
CA GLU A 2 -8.34 18.61 12.24
C GLU A 2 -9.09 17.57 11.43
N ALA A 3 -10.30 17.86 10.96
CA ALA A 3 -11.07 16.95 10.11
C ALA A 3 -10.33 16.55 8.82
N ALA A 4 -9.62 17.49 8.19
CA ALA A 4 -8.84 17.20 6.98
C ALA A 4 -7.62 16.28 7.30
N ARG A 5 -6.98 16.46 8.46
CA ARG A 5 -5.87 15.62 8.91
C ARG A 5 -6.36 14.21 9.26
N PHE A 6 -7.51 14.13 9.93
CA PHE A 6 -8.14 12.86 10.26
C PHE A 6 -8.50 12.09 8.98
N GLY A 7 -9.08 12.74 7.98
CA GLY A 7 -9.38 12.13 6.70
C GLY A 7 -8.16 11.57 5.99
N VAL A 8 -7.03 12.29 5.98
CA VAL A 8 -5.76 11.80 5.41
C VAL A 8 -5.25 10.58 6.15
N LYS A 9 -5.28 10.58 7.49
CA LYS A 9 -4.85 9.43 8.30
C LYS A 9 -5.72 8.19 8.05
N MET A 10 -7.03 8.38 8.00
CA MET A 10 -7.98 7.30 7.70
C MET A 10 -7.72 6.70 6.31
N LEU A 11 -7.48 7.53 5.31
CA LEU A 11 -7.14 7.06 3.96
C LEU A 11 -5.81 6.30 3.92
N CYS A 12 -4.80 6.73 4.68
CA CYS A 12 -3.54 5.99 4.79
C CYS A 12 -3.76 4.62 5.43
N ALA A 13 -4.56 4.53 6.50
CA ALA A 13 -4.89 3.25 7.13
C ALA A 13 -5.66 2.32 6.17
N LEU A 14 -6.62 2.85 5.42
CA LEU A 14 -7.35 2.08 4.40
C LEU A 14 -6.44 1.61 3.27
N LEU A 15 -5.46 2.42 2.87
CA LEU A 15 -4.47 2.01 1.86
C LEU A 15 -3.61 0.86 2.35
N VAL A 16 -3.18 0.87 3.61
CA VAL A 16 -2.45 -0.25 4.22
C VAL A 16 -3.33 -1.51 4.20
N LEU A 17 -4.58 -1.42 4.65
CA LEU A 17 -5.51 -2.56 4.65
C LEU A 17 -5.76 -3.11 3.25
N THR A 18 -6.00 -2.25 2.26
CA THR A 18 -6.23 -2.69 0.88
C THR A 18 -4.98 -3.26 0.23
N SER A 19 -3.78 -2.79 0.60
CA SER A 19 -2.52 -3.36 0.13
C SER A 19 -2.28 -4.77 0.69
N LEU A 20 -2.66 -5.03 1.92
CA LEU A 20 -2.61 -6.37 2.53
C LEU A 20 -3.55 -7.37 1.86
N LEU A 21 -4.68 -6.88 1.31
CA LEU A 21 -5.65 -7.68 0.56
C LEU A 21 -5.23 -7.92 -0.91
N GLY A 22 -4.07 -7.40 -1.35
CA GLY A 22 -3.52 -7.70 -2.66
C GLY A 22 -3.43 -9.22 -2.86
N TYR A 23 -4.06 -9.70 -3.93
CA TYR A 23 -4.18 -11.12 -4.24
C TYR A 23 -3.27 -11.47 -5.42
N LEU A 24 -2.42 -12.43 -5.23
CA LEU A 24 -1.52 -12.96 -6.24
C LEU A 24 -1.85 -14.43 -6.50
N GLU A 25 -2.05 -14.77 -7.76
CA GLU A 25 -2.29 -16.13 -8.22
C GLU A 25 -1.32 -16.46 -9.35
N TRP A 26 -0.73 -17.65 -9.31
CA TRP A 26 0.19 -18.12 -10.33
C TRP A 26 -0.17 -19.54 -10.81
N PRO A 27 0.33 -19.95 -11.99
CA PRO A 27 0.01 -21.25 -12.57
C PRO A 27 0.24 -22.41 -11.59
N GLY A 28 -0.71 -23.38 -11.62
CA GLY A 28 -0.71 -24.51 -10.68
C GLY A 28 -1.74 -24.44 -9.56
N GLY A 29 -2.63 -23.41 -9.60
CA GLY A 29 -3.69 -23.24 -8.60
C GLY A 29 -3.19 -22.67 -7.27
N ASN A 30 -1.97 -22.15 -7.26
CA ASN A 30 -1.41 -21.51 -6.07
C ASN A 30 -1.82 -20.06 -6.02
N ALA A 31 -2.31 -19.63 -4.86
CA ALA A 31 -2.72 -18.26 -4.63
C ALA A 31 -2.33 -17.82 -3.22
N MET A 32 -2.02 -16.53 -3.07
CA MET A 32 -1.60 -15.97 -1.79
C MET A 32 -1.96 -14.48 -1.71
N PHE A 33 -2.38 -14.04 -0.53
CA PHE A 33 -2.50 -12.61 -0.23
C PHE A 33 -1.16 -12.01 0.17
N ILE A 34 -0.96 -10.72 -0.09
CA ILE A 34 0.24 -9.99 0.35
C ILE A 34 0.41 -10.11 1.88
N ALA A 35 -0.69 -10.08 2.64
CA ALA A 35 -0.65 -10.29 4.09
C ALA A 35 -0.01 -11.64 4.49
N GLN A 36 -0.27 -12.69 3.73
CA GLN A 36 0.33 -14.01 3.99
C GLN A 36 1.83 -14.02 3.66
N LEU A 37 2.23 -13.36 2.56
CA LEU A 37 3.64 -13.19 2.20
C LEU A 37 4.40 -12.43 3.29
N GLU A 38 3.83 -11.34 3.79
CA GLU A 38 4.44 -10.55 4.86
C GLU A 38 4.52 -11.30 6.19
N TRP A 39 3.51 -12.10 6.50
CA TRP A 39 3.53 -12.97 7.67
C TRP A 39 4.66 -14.01 7.59
N GLN A 40 4.81 -14.68 6.44
CA GLN A 40 5.92 -15.62 6.21
C GLN A 40 7.28 -14.89 6.28
N PHE A 41 7.35 -13.65 5.77
CA PHE A 41 8.52 -12.80 5.88
C PHE A 41 8.91 -12.58 7.34
N MET A 42 7.97 -12.19 8.21
CA MET A 42 8.24 -11.96 9.63
C MET A 42 8.77 -13.21 10.35
N ILE A 43 8.24 -14.39 10.01
CA ILE A 43 8.72 -15.66 10.57
C ILE A 43 10.13 -15.97 10.07
N LYS A 44 10.39 -15.84 8.77
CA LYS A 44 11.67 -16.14 8.15
C LYS A 44 12.77 -15.14 8.51
N LEU A 45 12.42 -13.93 8.92
CA LEU A 45 13.38 -12.89 9.32
C LEU A 45 14.31 -13.36 10.45
N SER A 46 13.84 -14.22 11.32
CA SER A 46 14.61 -14.77 12.42
C SER A 46 15.39 -16.04 12.06
N THR A 47 15.07 -16.71 10.95
CA THR A 47 15.66 -18.01 10.58
C THR A 47 16.54 -17.97 9.33
N HIS A 48 16.12 -17.24 8.29
CA HIS A 48 16.81 -17.19 7.00
C HIS A 48 16.79 -15.77 6.41
N PRO A 49 17.59 -14.83 6.94
CA PRO A 49 17.59 -13.43 6.48
C PRO A 49 18.04 -13.27 5.02
N GLU A 50 18.82 -14.19 4.47
CA GLU A 50 19.29 -14.13 3.07
C GLU A 50 18.17 -14.31 2.03
N GLU A 51 17.09 -15.02 2.37
CA GLU A 51 15.94 -15.21 1.48
C GLU A 51 15.02 -13.97 1.40
N LEU A 52 15.26 -12.98 2.27
CA LEU A 52 14.39 -11.81 2.48
C LEU A 52 14.69 -10.65 1.56
N ALA A 53 15.80 -10.68 0.83
CA ALA A 53 16.21 -9.60 -0.07
C ALA A 53 15.34 -9.49 -1.35
N HIS A 54 14.19 -10.19 -1.40
CA HIS A 54 13.33 -10.16 -2.57
C HIS A 54 12.52 -8.85 -2.62
N PRO A 55 12.64 -8.06 -3.68
CA PRO A 55 11.99 -6.73 -3.76
C PRO A 55 10.47 -6.77 -3.61
N PHE A 56 9.83 -7.87 -4.05
CA PHE A 56 8.38 -8.10 -3.92
C PHE A 56 7.87 -8.18 -2.49
N ILE A 57 8.74 -8.47 -1.55
CA ILE A 57 8.40 -8.59 -0.14
C ILE A 57 8.79 -7.30 0.59
N VAL A 58 9.98 -6.80 0.30
CA VAL A 58 10.54 -5.60 0.97
C VAL A 58 9.77 -4.32 0.60
N LEU A 59 9.41 -4.16 -0.68
CA LEU A 59 8.75 -2.95 -1.15
C LEU A 59 7.37 -2.71 -0.52
N PRO A 60 6.43 -3.67 -0.50
CA PRO A 60 5.13 -3.44 0.15
C PRO A 60 5.30 -3.23 1.65
N PHE A 61 6.12 -4.03 2.33
CA PHE A 61 6.38 -3.88 3.76
C PHE A 61 6.92 -2.48 4.10
N LEU A 62 7.91 -2.00 3.36
CA LEU A 62 8.47 -0.66 3.55
C LEU A 62 7.43 0.44 3.28
N GLY A 63 6.65 0.30 2.20
CA GLY A 63 5.59 1.24 1.86
C GLY A 63 4.52 1.34 2.94
N GLN A 64 4.07 0.21 3.47
CA GLN A 64 3.11 0.15 4.58
C GLN A 64 3.70 0.75 5.86
N PHE A 65 4.94 0.40 6.19
CA PHE A 65 5.63 0.96 7.36
C PHE A 65 5.69 2.49 7.31
N LEU A 66 6.04 3.07 6.17
CA LEU A 66 6.07 4.54 5.99
C LEU A 66 4.69 5.17 6.18
N LEU A 67 3.62 4.53 5.67
CA LEU A 67 2.26 5.01 5.87
C LEU A 67 1.82 4.93 7.34
N ILE A 68 2.12 3.83 8.02
CA ILE A 68 1.80 3.64 9.44
C ILE A 68 2.54 4.68 10.29
N VAL A 69 3.82 4.90 10.06
CA VAL A 69 4.62 5.93 10.76
C VAL A 69 4.01 7.31 10.53
N SER A 70 3.65 7.64 9.29
CA SER A 70 3.01 8.92 8.97
C SER A 70 1.64 9.10 9.66
N CYS A 71 0.86 8.03 9.80
CA CYS A 71 -0.41 8.04 10.53
C CYS A 71 -0.23 8.27 12.03
N SER A 72 0.85 7.74 12.61
CA SER A 72 1.16 7.87 14.04
C SER A 72 1.65 9.28 14.42
N MET A 73 2.14 10.05 13.46
CA MET A 73 2.60 11.42 13.69
C MET A 73 1.42 12.35 13.98
N LYS A 74 1.59 13.32 14.90
CA LYS A 74 0.57 14.36 15.18
C LYS A 74 0.21 15.16 13.93
N ILE A 75 1.21 15.48 13.10
CA ILE A 75 1.06 16.16 11.81
C ILE A 75 1.52 15.17 10.73
N PRO A 76 0.64 14.77 9.80
CA PRO A 76 1.02 13.83 8.74
C PRO A 76 2.19 14.37 7.90
N ALA A 77 3.25 13.59 7.80
CA ALA A 77 4.40 13.91 6.97
C ALA A 77 4.12 13.58 5.50
N PHE A 78 3.67 14.55 4.73
CA PHE A 78 3.28 14.34 3.32
C PHE A 78 4.39 13.69 2.47
N ARG A 79 5.66 13.94 2.78
CA ARG A 79 6.77 13.29 2.08
C ARG A 79 6.78 11.78 2.31
N LEU A 80 6.63 11.33 3.58
CA LEU A 80 6.55 9.91 3.92
C LEU A 80 5.33 9.23 3.27
N ILE A 81 4.19 9.93 3.26
CA ILE A 81 2.97 9.43 2.58
C ILE A 81 3.24 9.22 1.09
N TRP A 82 3.86 10.19 0.43
CA TRP A 82 4.19 10.07 -1.00
C TRP A 82 5.11 8.89 -1.28
N PHE A 83 6.19 8.74 -0.52
CA PHE A 83 7.10 7.60 -0.66
C PHE A 83 6.39 6.27 -0.40
N GLY A 84 5.61 6.16 0.67
CA GLY A 84 4.86 4.96 1.00
C GLY A 84 3.86 4.57 -0.09
N VAL A 85 3.06 5.54 -0.57
CA VAL A 85 2.09 5.31 -1.66
C VAL A 85 2.80 4.93 -2.96
N THR A 86 3.92 5.55 -3.28
CA THR A 86 4.68 5.24 -4.50
C THR A 86 5.21 3.80 -4.47
N LEU A 87 5.79 3.37 -3.35
CA LEU A 87 6.28 1.99 -3.19
C LEU A 87 5.14 0.96 -3.31
N LEU A 88 4.02 1.22 -2.64
CA LEU A 88 2.85 0.34 -2.73
C LEU A 88 2.24 0.35 -4.13
N SER A 89 2.16 1.51 -4.78
CA SER A 89 1.62 1.64 -6.13
C SER A 89 2.45 0.88 -7.15
N LEU A 90 3.75 0.82 -6.99
CA LEU A 90 4.63 0.06 -7.88
C LEU A 90 4.29 -1.42 -7.85
N ILE A 91 4.13 -2.00 -6.67
CA ILE A 91 3.74 -3.41 -6.51
C ILE A 91 2.31 -3.65 -7.01
N MET A 92 1.37 -2.77 -6.65
CA MET A 92 -0.03 -2.91 -7.09
C MET A 92 -0.19 -2.77 -8.60
N LEU A 93 0.57 -1.88 -9.26
CA LEU A 93 0.62 -1.77 -10.72
C LEU A 93 1.12 -3.06 -11.35
N MET A 94 2.12 -3.67 -10.77
CA MET A 94 2.66 -4.93 -11.26
C MET A 94 1.65 -6.07 -11.07
N LEU A 95 0.97 -6.17 -9.93
CA LEU A 95 -0.12 -7.12 -9.72
C LEU A 95 -1.26 -6.89 -10.72
N MET A 96 -1.63 -5.64 -10.97
CA MET A 96 -2.64 -5.28 -11.96
C MET A 96 -2.22 -5.70 -13.38
N PHE A 97 -0.95 -5.49 -13.74
CA PHE A 97 -0.41 -5.91 -15.04
C PHE A 97 -0.48 -7.45 -15.19
N ILE A 98 -0.04 -8.20 -14.17
CA ILE A 98 -0.15 -9.67 -14.15
C ILE A 98 -1.60 -10.11 -14.27
N ALA A 99 -2.52 -9.46 -13.54
CA ALA A 99 -3.94 -9.76 -13.58
C ALA A 99 -4.56 -9.55 -14.97
N LEU A 100 -4.14 -8.51 -15.68
CA LEU A 100 -4.57 -8.23 -17.05
C LEU A 100 -4.04 -9.27 -18.03
N MET A 101 -2.75 -9.61 -17.92
CA MET A 101 -2.11 -10.59 -18.80
C MET A 101 -2.66 -12.01 -18.60
N SER A 102 -2.92 -12.39 -17.35
CA SER A 102 -3.52 -13.68 -16.99
C SER A 102 -5.04 -13.73 -17.11
N ARG A 103 -5.68 -12.60 -17.46
CA ARG A 103 -7.14 -12.43 -17.48
C ARG A 103 -7.82 -12.83 -16.16
N ASN A 104 -7.12 -12.68 -15.06
CA ASN A 104 -7.62 -13.06 -13.74
C ASN A 104 -8.46 -11.93 -13.14
N ARG A 105 -9.79 -12.13 -13.17
CA ARG A 105 -10.75 -11.15 -12.65
C ARG A 105 -10.63 -10.96 -11.15
N THR A 106 -10.31 -12.00 -10.41
CA THR A 106 -10.17 -11.97 -8.95
C THR A 106 -9.03 -11.03 -8.55
N MET A 107 -7.85 -11.17 -9.17
CA MET A 107 -6.72 -10.27 -8.93
C MET A 107 -7.07 -8.81 -9.24
N LEU A 108 -7.79 -8.55 -10.35
CA LEU A 108 -8.22 -7.19 -10.71
C LEU A 108 -9.14 -6.59 -9.64
N VAL A 109 -10.15 -7.35 -9.18
CA VAL A 109 -11.11 -6.88 -8.17
C VAL A 109 -10.41 -6.49 -6.86
N PHE A 110 -9.44 -7.28 -6.42
CA PHE A 110 -8.69 -6.98 -5.19
C PHE A 110 -7.69 -5.82 -5.32
N THR A 111 -7.23 -5.53 -6.55
CA THR A 111 -6.26 -4.45 -6.80
C THR A 111 -6.93 -3.08 -7.00
N LEU A 112 -8.14 -3.05 -7.59
CA LEU A 112 -8.86 -1.81 -7.89
C LEU A 112 -9.11 -0.89 -6.68
N PRO A 113 -9.54 -1.38 -5.49
CA PRO A 113 -9.80 -0.52 -4.34
C PRO A 113 -8.57 0.29 -3.91
N PHE A 114 -7.39 -0.27 -4.03
CA PHE A 114 -6.15 0.44 -3.73
C PHE A 114 -5.96 1.68 -4.60
N PHE A 115 -6.19 1.57 -5.92
CA PHE A 115 -6.04 2.70 -6.83
C PHE A 115 -7.09 3.79 -6.59
N VAL A 116 -8.33 3.41 -6.31
CA VAL A 116 -9.41 4.35 -5.96
C VAL A 116 -9.03 5.14 -4.70
N LEU A 117 -8.55 4.46 -3.67
CA LEU A 117 -8.12 5.08 -2.41
C LEU A 117 -6.88 5.95 -2.60
N SER A 118 -5.91 5.52 -3.41
CA SER A 118 -4.70 6.30 -3.73
C SER A 118 -5.06 7.61 -4.42
N PHE A 119 -6.00 7.57 -5.38
CA PHE A 119 -6.48 8.76 -6.05
C PHE A 119 -7.24 9.70 -5.11
N THR A 120 -8.07 9.15 -4.22
CA THR A 120 -8.81 9.91 -3.20
C THR A 120 -7.84 10.58 -2.23
N LEU A 121 -6.81 9.86 -1.78
CA LEU A 121 -5.75 10.41 -0.92
C LEU A 121 -5.00 11.56 -1.60
N PHE A 122 -4.67 11.39 -2.87
CA PHE A 122 -4.01 12.45 -3.66
C PHE A 122 -4.84 13.74 -3.68
N ARG A 123 -6.15 13.62 -3.93
CA ARG A 123 -7.08 14.76 -3.87
C ARG A 123 -7.15 15.39 -2.47
N ALA A 124 -7.23 14.56 -1.43
CA ALA A 124 -7.29 15.02 -0.04
C ALA A 124 -6.02 15.79 0.37
N ILE A 125 -4.83 15.31 -0.01
CA ILE A 125 -3.56 15.99 0.25
C ILE A 125 -3.49 17.32 -0.49
N ARG A 126 -3.90 17.37 -1.75
CA ARG A 126 -3.94 18.64 -2.53
C ARG A 126 -4.85 19.67 -1.86
N LYS A 127 -6.04 19.24 -1.43
CA LYS A 127 -7.00 20.12 -0.74
C LYS A 127 -6.42 20.63 0.58
N SER A 128 -5.80 19.76 1.38
CA SER A 128 -5.17 20.12 2.66
C SER A 128 -4.02 21.12 2.50
N LYS A 129 -3.18 20.96 1.46
CA LYS A 129 -2.11 21.93 1.15
C LYS A 129 -2.66 23.29 0.71
N ARG A 130 -3.79 23.33 0.00
CA ARG A 130 -4.42 24.58 -0.45
C ARG A 130 -4.94 25.37 0.74
N ILE A 131 -5.62 24.73 1.68
CA ILE A 131 -6.14 25.35 2.91
C ILE A 131 -4.99 25.95 3.75
N ARG A 132 -3.84 25.26 3.82
CA ARG A 132 -2.67 25.73 4.57
C ARG A 132 -1.99 26.98 3.95
N LYS A 133 -2.16 27.23 2.65
CA LYS A 133 -1.59 28.42 1.98
C LYS A 133 -2.48 29.66 2.09
N THR A 134 -3.76 29.49 2.36
CA THR A 134 -4.76 30.60 2.41
C THR A 134 -5.08 31.07 3.84
N GLY A 135 -4.58 30.40 4.83
CA GLY A 135 -4.66 30.81 6.24
C GLY A 135 -3.30 31.11 6.83
#